data_a0a183227f10ca36ef4aa244e6cbcd4d
#
_entry.id   a0a183227f10ca36ef4aa244e6cbcd4d
#
_cell.length_a   1.000
_cell.length_b   1.000
_cell.length_c   1.000
_cell.angle_alpha   90.00
_cell.angle_beta   90.00
_cell.angle_gamma   90.00
#
_symmetry.space_group_name_H-M   'P 1'
#
loop_
_entity.id
_entity.type
_entity.pdbx_description
1 polymer ?
#
loop_
_entity_poly.entity_id
_entity_poly.type
_entity_poly.pdbx_seq_one_letter_code
_entity_poly.pdbx_strand_id
1 'polypeptide(L)'
;MKNNYIINTAKNMAELYTLMQNNTDITPLAGTTGLLKDCHTDRFLLPESILFLKNLPELETIAKRERFIDFGAAATLNTILELGEKNVPAILYQAISLAANPGVRSLATIGGNIAKAPVQNSCLIPLLALDSKIEIRTRKETFWMPLIQYCDESSNILRHTPHIILRVRVPFEEWTISYYKRLGPIGHITADTASFVFLARAQKNLLSDIKLLFGSRQLIKSKEFENLLTGKGLPIDRRSVGALMKETEDIFNDTFSAAELSEFQKICFLNLIEESIYLLTN
;
A
#
# COMPACT_ATOMS: atom_id res chain seq x y z
N MET A 1 9.84 37.06 -4.82
CA MET A 1 8.36 37.07 -4.77
C MET A 1 7.93 36.42 -3.46
N LYS A 2 7.07 37.09 -2.67
CA LYS A 2 6.46 36.47 -1.48
C LYS A 2 5.38 35.50 -1.99
N ASN A 3 5.59 34.18 -1.84
CA ASN A 3 4.53 33.23 -2.09
C ASN A 3 3.49 33.39 -0.96
N ASN A 4 2.30 33.84 -1.28
CA ASN A 4 1.19 33.88 -0.33
C ASN A 4 0.57 32.49 -0.27
N TYR A 5 0.95 31.69 0.72
CA TYR A 5 0.31 30.41 1.00
C TYR A 5 -0.97 30.63 1.81
N ILE A 6 -2.05 29.99 1.40
CA ILE A 6 -3.32 29.96 2.14
C ILE A 6 -3.41 28.60 2.85
N ILE A 7 -3.36 28.63 4.18
CA ILE A 7 -3.48 27.41 4.99
C ILE A 7 -4.86 27.41 5.64
N ASN A 8 -5.67 26.44 5.26
CA ASN A 8 -7.00 26.20 5.82
C ASN A 8 -6.92 25.05 6.81
N THR A 9 -7.56 25.20 7.96
CA THR A 9 -7.75 24.16 8.97
C THR A 9 -9.23 24.01 9.25
N ALA A 10 -9.71 22.79 9.39
CA ALA A 10 -11.08 22.51 9.76
C ALA A 10 -11.16 22.07 11.23
N LYS A 11 -12.20 22.51 11.95
CA LYS A 11 -12.46 22.13 13.36
C LYS A 11 -13.24 20.84 13.47
N ASN A 12 -13.96 20.47 12.42
CA ASN A 12 -14.79 19.26 12.34
C ASN A 12 -15.01 18.86 10.87
N MET A 13 -15.62 17.71 10.65
CA MET A 13 -15.88 17.17 9.31
C MET A 13 -16.84 18.04 8.47
N ALA A 14 -17.79 18.73 9.09
CA ALA A 14 -18.70 19.61 8.36
C ALA A 14 -17.96 20.83 7.78
N GLU A 15 -17.10 21.44 8.56
CA GLU A 15 -16.23 22.54 8.09
C GLU A 15 -15.25 22.07 7.02
N LEU A 16 -14.65 20.87 7.19
CA LEU A 16 -13.81 20.23 6.18
C LEU A 16 -14.53 20.14 4.83
N TYR A 17 -15.76 19.64 4.84
CA TYR A 17 -16.54 19.49 3.60
C TYR A 17 -16.91 20.83 2.98
N THR A 18 -17.21 21.85 3.81
CA THR A 18 -17.47 23.21 3.35
C THR A 18 -16.24 23.84 2.68
N LEU A 19 -15.05 23.66 3.28
CA LEU A 19 -13.81 24.14 2.70
C LEU A 19 -13.50 23.47 1.35
N MET A 20 -13.75 22.17 1.23
CA MET A 20 -13.60 21.45 -0.04
C MET A 20 -14.60 21.92 -1.11
N GLN A 21 -15.83 22.24 -0.72
CA GLN A 21 -16.84 22.74 -1.67
C GLN A 21 -16.49 24.11 -2.21
N ASN A 22 -15.98 24.99 -1.37
CA ASN A 22 -15.75 26.38 -1.70
C ASN A 22 -14.41 26.64 -2.42
N ASN A 23 -13.44 25.69 -2.34
CA ASN A 23 -12.10 25.87 -2.91
C ASN A 23 -11.82 24.80 -3.96
N THR A 24 -11.56 25.23 -5.21
CA THR A 24 -11.31 24.31 -6.33
C THR A 24 -9.93 23.68 -6.30
N ASP A 25 -8.94 24.40 -5.81
CA ASP A 25 -7.51 24.04 -5.93
C ASP A 25 -6.86 23.77 -4.59
N ILE A 26 -7.69 23.37 -3.60
CA ILE A 26 -7.20 23.09 -2.26
C ILE A 26 -6.52 21.71 -2.22
N THR A 27 -5.29 21.68 -1.74
CA THR A 27 -4.51 20.45 -1.60
C THR A 27 -4.60 19.92 -0.16
N PRO A 28 -5.17 18.72 0.05
CA PRO A 28 -5.20 18.12 1.38
C PRO A 28 -3.82 17.64 1.79
N LEU A 29 -3.40 18.02 3.00
CA LEU A 29 -2.13 17.63 3.61
C LEU A 29 -2.36 17.12 5.04
N ALA A 30 -1.72 16.00 5.37
CA ALA A 30 -1.69 15.44 6.73
C ALA A 30 -0.26 15.50 7.31
N GLY A 31 0.49 14.41 7.22
CA GLY A 31 1.83 14.29 7.79
C GLY A 31 2.96 14.99 7.03
N THR A 32 2.73 15.47 5.82
CA THR A 32 3.65 16.21 4.93
C THR A 32 4.96 15.51 4.54
N THR A 33 5.27 14.33 5.10
CA THR A 33 6.53 13.60 4.87
C THR A 33 6.80 13.26 3.40
N GLY A 34 5.76 13.04 2.60
CA GLY A 34 5.88 12.80 1.17
C GLY A 34 6.32 14.03 0.38
N LEU A 35 5.93 15.23 0.80
CA LEU A 35 6.39 16.49 0.19
C LEU A 35 7.88 16.72 0.46
N LEU A 36 8.33 16.42 1.67
CA LEU A 36 9.73 16.58 2.06
C LEU A 36 10.66 15.62 1.29
N LYS A 37 10.18 14.42 0.96
CA LYS A 37 10.94 13.46 0.17
C LYS A 37 11.29 13.98 -1.23
N ASP A 38 10.36 14.70 -1.85
CA ASP A 38 10.50 15.20 -3.23
C ASP A 38 11.29 16.52 -3.30
N CYS A 39 11.73 17.05 -2.15
CA CYS A 39 12.53 18.28 -2.08
C CYS A 39 14.01 17.97 -2.39
N HIS A 40 14.39 18.16 -3.64
CA HIS A 40 15.78 18.06 -4.10
C HIS A 40 16.50 19.41 -4.21
N THR A 41 15.83 20.50 -3.80
CA THR A 41 16.37 21.88 -3.88
C THR A 41 16.26 22.56 -2.52
N ASP A 42 17.07 23.60 -2.31
CA ASP A 42 17.05 24.45 -1.10
C ASP A 42 15.72 25.21 -0.92
N ARG A 43 14.79 25.08 -1.84
CA ARG A 43 13.47 25.73 -1.78
C ARG A 43 12.37 24.70 -1.67
N PHE A 44 11.65 24.79 -0.56
CA PHE A 44 10.44 24.00 -0.31
C PHE A 44 9.26 24.66 -1.05
N LEU A 45 8.72 23.95 -2.05
CA LEU A 45 7.54 24.40 -2.78
C LEU A 45 6.29 23.77 -2.15
N LEU A 46 5.54 24.59 -1.43
CA LEU A 46 4.21 24.20 -0.94
C LEU A 46 3.14 24.51 -2.01
N PRO A 47 2.03 23.75 -2.04
CA PRO A 47 0.84 24.15 -2.77
C PRO A 47 0.34 25.52 -2.30
N GLU A 48 -0.20 26.32 -3.21
CA GLU A 48 -0.67 27.68 -2.88
C GLU A 48 -1.84 27.66 -1.88
N SER A 49 -2.74 26.69 -2.00
CA SER A 49 -3.86 26.49 -1.08
C SER A 49 -3.79 25.11 -0.45
N ILE A 50 -3.71 25.08 0.86
CA ILE A 50 -3.53 23.87 1.67
C ILE A 50 -4.77 23.68 2.56
N LEU A 51 -5.25 22.45 2.64
CA LEU A 51 -6.20 21.98 3.64
C LEU A 51 -5.49 21.01 4.58
N PHE A 52 -5.22 21.46 5.80
CA PHE A 52 -4.49 20.67 6.76
C PHE A 52 -5.45 19.74 7.50
N LEU A 53 -5.22 18.42 7.39
CA LEU A 53 -6.13 17.36 7.86
C LEU A 53 -5.85 16.88 9.28
N LYS A 54 -4.77 17.32 9.89
CA LYS A 54 -4.43 16.93 11.27
C LYS A 54 -5.38 17.58 12.26
N ASN A 55 -5.57 16.96 13.41
CA ASN A 55 -6.47 17.40 14.48
C ASN A 55 -7.98 17.23 14.19
N LEU A 56 -8.32 16.35 13.25
CA LEU A 56 -9.68 15.86 13.07
C LEU A 56 -9.77 14.44 13.63
N PRO A 57 -10.37 14.24 14.82
CA PRO A 57 -10.40 12.94 15.49
C PRO A 57 -10.99 11.83 14.62
N GLU A 58 -11.95 12.16 13.76
CA GLU A 58 -12.60 11.21 12.84
C GLU A 58 -11.62 10.67 11.79
N LEU A 59 -10.61 11.47 11.41
CA LEU A 59 -9.56 11.06 10.47
C LEU A 59 -8.39 10.33 11.16
N GLU A 60 -8.29 10.38 12.47
CA GLU A 60 -7.23 9.71 13.25
C GLU A 60 -7.72 8.42 13.90
N THR A 61 -9.05 8.23 14.00
CA THR A 61 -9.67 7.09 14.68
C THR A 61 -9.35 5.78 13.98
N ILE A 62 -8.98 4.77 14.77
CA ILE A 62 -8.80 3.39 14.32
C ILE A 62 -9.92 2.54 14.93
N ALA A 63 -10.66 1.80 14.11
CA ALA A 63 -11.79 0.99 14.54
C ALA A 63 -11.63 -0.45 14.07
N LYS A 64 -11.31 -1.37 14.99
CA LYS A 64 -11.27 -2.81 14.70
C LYS A 64 -12.67 -3.41 14.80
N ARG A 65 -13.04 -4.18 13.80
CA ARG A 65 -14.25 -4.99 13.71
C ARG A 65 -13.86 -6.45 13.58
N GLU A 66 -14.84 -7.33 13.59
CA GLU A 66 -14.59 -8.78 13.47
C GLU A 66 -13.88 -9.17 12.17
N ARG A 67 -14.28 -8.57 11.03
CA ARG A 67 -13.79 -8.94 9.70
C ARG A 67 -12.89 -7.92 9.03
N PHE A 68 -12.70 -6.75 9.61
CA PHE A 68 -11.88 -5.70 9.04
C PHE A 68 -11.44 -4.70 10.11
N ILE A 69 -10.44 -3.94 9.78
CA ILE A 69 -10.01 -2.78 10.55
C ILE A 69 -10.11 -1.53 9.67
N ASP A 70 -10.71 -0.48 10.21
CA ASP A 70 -10.78 0.84 9.58
C ASP A 70 -9.73 1.75 10.21
N PHE A 71 -8.80 2.23 9.41
CA PHE A 71 -7.85 3.25 9.78
C PHE A 71 -8.33 4.60 9.25
N GLY A 72 -8.49 5.59 10.11
CA GLY A 72 -8.65 6.97 9.67
C GLY A 72 -7.44 7.40 8.84
N ALA A 73 -7.63 8.16 7.77
CA ALA A 73 -6.57 8.47 6.83
C ALA A 73 -5.42 9.30 7.43
N ALA A 74 -5.68 10.06 8.50
CA ALA A 74 -4.68 10.81 9.25
C ALA A 74 -4.04 10.01 10.39
N ALA A 75 -4.45 8.74 10.64
CA ALA A 75 -3.78 7.86 11.58
C ALA A 75 -2.31 7.68 11.15
N THR A 76 -1.38 7.92 12.10
CA THR A 76 0.05 7.82 11.81
C THR A 76 0.49 6.37 11.72
N LEU A 77 1.55 6.12 10.96
CA LEU A 77 2.13 4.78 10.86
C LEU A 77 2.59 4.27 12.25
N ASN A 78 3.07 5.17 13.11
CA ASN A 78 3.46 4.81 14.46
C ASN A 78 2.25 4.40 15.32
N THR A 79 1.15 5.15 15.27
CA THR A 79 -0.10 4.81 15.98
C THR A 79 -0.63 3.43 15.55
N ILE A 80 -0.48 3.07 14.26
CA ILE A 80 -0.86 1.73 13.78
C ILE A 80 0.05 0.65 14.39
N LEU A 81 1.37 0.86 14.49
CA LEU A 81 2.27 -0.09 15.14
C LEU A 81 1.99 -0.25 16.64
N GLU A 82 1.57 0.81 17.32
CA GLU A 82 1.22 0.78 18.75
C GLU A 82 0.03 -0.13 19.06
N LEU A 83 -0.80 -0.48 18.08
CA LEU A 83 -1.85 -1.49 18.23
C LEU A 83 -1.28 -2.89 18.50
N GLY A 84 -0.05 -3.14 18.09
CA GLY A 84 0.62 -4.43 18.20
C GLY A 84 0.31 -5.37 17.03
N GLU A 85 1.22 -6.31 16.81
CA GLU A 85 1.20 -7.24 15.67
C GLU A 85 -0.08 -8.09 15.58
N LYS A 86 -0.69 -8.46 16.71
CA LYS A 86 -1.93 -9.26 16.75
C LYS A 86 -3.18 -8.50 16.32
N ASN A 87 -3.11 -7.18 16.26
CA ASN A 87 -4.24 -6.31 15.97
C ASN A 87 -4.21 -5.67 14.58
N VAL A 88 -3.14 -5.93 13.83
CA VAL A 88 -2.94 -5.44 12.45
C VAL A 88 -2.60 -6.64 11.57
N PRO A 89 -3.08 -6.75 10.31
CA PRO A 89 -2.65 -7.81 9.41
C PRO A 89 -1.13 -7.90 9.32
N ALA A 90 -0.56 -9.10 9.46
CA ALA A 90 0.87 -9.33 9.66
C ALA A 90 1.75 -8.65 8.60
N ILE A 91 1.41 -8.78 7.31
CA ILE A 91 2.19 -8.16 6.23
C ILE A 91 2.14 -6.63 6.26
N LEU A 92 1.02 -6.04 6.71
CA LEU A 92 0.92 -4.59 6.87
C LEU A 92 1.75 -4.11 8.06
N TYR A 93 1.67 -4.81 9.19
CA TYR A 93 2.49 -4.52 10.37
C TYR A 93 3.99 -4.57 10.04
N GLN A 94 4.45 -5.63 9.37
CA GLN A 94 5.84 -5.78 8.94
C GLN A 94 6.26 -4.65 7.98
N ALA A 95 5.42 -4.33 7.01
CA ALA A 95 5.70 -3.25 6.07
C ALA A 95 5.85 -1.89 6.75
N ILE A 96 4.97 -1.57 7.71
CA ILE A 96 5.04 -0.32 8.47
C ILE A 96 6.28 -0.31 9.37
N SER A 97 6.63 -1.42 10.02
CA SER A 97 7.82 -1.49 10.90
C SER A 97 9.12 -1.22 10.16
N LEU A 98 9.19 -1.61 8.87
CA LEU A 98 10.33 -1.38 7.97
C LEU A 98 10.23 -0.05 7.19
N ALA A 99 9.12 0.69 7.32
CA ALA A 99 8.94 1.98 6.69
C ALA A 99 9.64 3.07 7.49
N ALA A 100 10.59 3.78 6.87
CA ALA A 100 11.25 4.96 7.43
C ALA A 100 11.79 4.78 8.86
N ASN A 101 12.23 5.86 9.49
CA ASN A 101 12.61 5.89 10.89
C ASN A 101 11.41 6.24 11.80
N PRO A 102 11.49 6.04 13.13
CA PRO A 102 10.38 6.31 14.04
C PRO A 102 9.86 7.76 13.99
N GLY A 103 10.76 8.74 13.85
CA GLY A 103 10.36 10.16 13.75
C GLY A 103 9.51 10.44 12.50
N VAL A 104 9.87 9.86 11.37
CA VAL A 104 9.05 9.97 10.15
C VAL A 104 7.73 9.22 10.31
N ARG A 105 7.72 8.01 10.90
CA ARG A 105 6.48 7.25 11.13
C ARG A 105 5.49 7.96 12.06
N SER A 106 5.97 8.78 12.99
CA SER A 106 5.10 9.59 13.87
C SER A 106 4.40 10.74 13.15
N LEU A 107 4.84 11.07 11.94
CA LEU A 107 4.24 12.10 11.10
C LEU A 107 3.53 11.51 9.87
N ALA A 108 4.13 10.51 9.24
CA ALA A 108 3.58 9.85 8.06
C ALA A 108 2.25 9.15 8.40
N THR A 109 1.23 9.39 7.57
CA THR A 109 -0.11 8.83 7.76
C THR A 109 -0.42 7.76 6.73
N ILE A 110 -1.32 6.83 7.05
CA ILE A 110 -1.70 5.77 6.13
C ILE A 110 -2.37 6.34 4.87
N GLY A 111 -3.23 7.33 4.99
CA GLY A 111 -3.84 8.01 3.84
C GLY A 111 -2.81 8.77 3.00
N GLY A 112 -1.86 9.46 3.65
CA GLY A 112 -0.76 10.14 2.96
C GLY A 112 0.17 9.18 2.22
N ASN A 113 0.36 7.96 2.72
CA ASN A 113 1.15 6.91 2.06
C ASN A 113 0.47 6.41 0.76
N ILE A 114 -0.87 6.47 0.69
CA ILE A 114 -1.68 6.03 -0.45
C ILE A 114 -1.91 7.17 -1.45
N ALA A 115 -2.12 8.40 -0.98
CA ALA A 115 -2.71 9.50 -1.76
C ALA A 115 -2.00 9.82 -3.09
N LYS A 116 -0.68 9.66 -3.16
CA LYS A 116 0.09 9.80 -4.42
C LYS A 116 0.38 8.45 -5.08
N ALA A 117 -0.04 7.36 -4.46
CA ALA A 117 0.09 5.97 -4.90
C ALA A 117 1.44 5.58 -5.57
N PRO A 118 2.61 6.09 -5.16
CA PRO A 118 3.84 5.55 -5.68
C PRO A 118 3.98 4.12 -5.19
N VAL A 119 4.12 3.18 -6.14
CA VAL A 119 4.16 1.72 -5.87
C VAL A 119 5.26 1.35 -4.87
N GLN A 120 6.31 2.15 -4.79
CA GLN A 120 7.42 2.00 -3.84
C GLN A 120 7.08 2.37 -2.39
N ASN A 121 5.91 2.97 -2.13
CA ASN A 121 5.50 3.27 -0.76
C ASN A 121 5.24 1.99 0.03
N SER A 122 5.78 1.94 1.24
CA SER A 122 5.86 0.71 2.03
C SER A 122 4.52 0.04 2.32
N CYS A 123 3.44 0.81 2.50
CA CYS A 123 2.14 0.24 2.84
C CYS A 123 1.32 -0.17 1.61
N LEU A 124 1.64 0.33 0.41
CA LEU A 124 0.75 0.17 -0.75
C LEU A 124 0.61 -1.30 -1.17
N ILE A 125 1.71 -2.02 -1.34
CA ILE A 125 1.68 -3.42 -1.78
C ILE A 125 0.95 -4.34 -0.79
N PRO A 126 1.22 -4.30 0.53
CA PRO A 126 0.43 -5.03 1.51
C PRO A 126 -1.06 -4.69 1.48
N LEU A 127 -1.41 -3.41 1.37
CA LEU A 127 -2.81 -2.99 1.30
C LEU A 127 -3.52 -3.50 0.04
N LEU A 128 -2.82 -3.54 -1.10
CA LEU A 128 -3.33 -4.13 -2.34
C LEU A 128 -3.51 -5.64 -2.22
N ALA A 129 -2.54 -6.35 -1.64
CA ALA A 129 -2.62 -7.79 -1.43
C ALA A 129 -3.77 -8.20 -0.49
N LEU A 130 -4.11 -7.33 0.47
CA LEU A 130 -5.22 -7.52 1.40
C LEU A 130 -6.57 -7.03 0.84
N ASP A 131 -6.68 -6.72 -0.45
CA ASP A 131 -7.90 -6.24 -1.10
C ASP A 131 -8.56 -5.05 -0.35
N SER A 132 -7.71 -4.14 0.14
CA SER A 132 -8.15 -2.99 0.92
C SER A 132 -9.05 -2.06 0.11
N LYS A 133 -9.95 -1.36 0.81
CA LYS A 133 -10.84 -0.34 0.24
C LYS A 133 -10.53 1.00 0.89
N ILE A 134 -10.79 2.07 0.16
CA ILE A 134 -10.68 3.43 0.68
C ILE A 134 -12.00 4.15 0.60
N GLU A 135 -12.30 4.92 1.62
CA GLU A 135 -13.42 5.84 1.63
C GLU A 135 -12.93 7.21 1.18
N ILE A 136 -13.55 7.72 0.15
CA ILE A 136 -13.16 8.96 -0.50
C ILE A 136 -14.28 9.97 -0.40
N ARG A 137 -13.94 11.20 -0.08
CA ARG A 137 -14.80 12.36 -0.19
C ARG A 137 -14.36 13.22 -1.37
N THR A 138 -15.24 13.37 -2.33
CA THR A 138 -15.17 14.40 -3.36
C THR A 138 -15.97 15.62 -2.92
N ARG A 139 -16.10 16.65 -3.75
CA ARG A 139 -16.97 17.79 -3.48
C ARG A 139 -18.45 17.40 -3.41
N LYS A 140 -18.85 16.36 -4.15
CA LYS A 140 -20.26 15.98 -4.32
C LYS A 140 -20.68 14.90 -3.35
N GLU A 141 -19.85 13.86 -3.17
CA GLU A 141 -20.24 12.64 -2.51
C GLU A 141 -19.11 11.97 -1.73
N THR A 142 -19.47 11.04 -0.87
CA THR A 142 -18.59 10.14 -0.15
C THR A 142 -18.92 8.72 -0.59
N PHE A 143 -17.90 7.95 -0.98
CA PHE A 143 -18.06 6.56 -1.42
C PHE A 143 -16.84 5.71 -1.12
N TRP A 144 -17.06 4.41 -1.11
CA TRP A 144 -16.00 3.41 -0.99
C TRP A 144 -15.58 2.91 -2.36
N MET A 145 -14.27 2.74 -2.56
CA MET A 145 -13.74 2.08 -3.74
C MET A 145 -12.59 1.12 -3.38
N PRO A 146 -12.38 0.04 -4.16
CA PRO A 146 -11.19 -0.80 -4.02
C PRO A 146 -9.91 0.00 -4.25
N LEU A 147 -8.90 -0.23 -3.39
CA LEU A 147 -7.61 0.48 -3.52
C LEU A 147 -6.94 0.21 -4.87
N ILE A 148 -7.09 -1.00 -5.43
CA ILE A 148 -6.54 -1.35 -6.74
C ILE A 148 -7.08 -0.45 -7.86
N GLN A 149 -8.37 -0.07 -7.81
CA GLN A 149 -8.97 0.86 -8.79
C GLN A 149 -8.46 2.28 -8.61
N TYR A 150 -8.18 2.68 -7.37
CA TYR A 150 -7.58 3.99 -7.10
C TYR A 150 -6.16 4.10 -7.66
N CYS A 151 -5.39 3.01 -7.63
CA CYS A 151 -4.03 2.93 -8.12
C CYS A 151 -3.93 2.74 -9.65
N ASP A 152 -5.00 2.31 -10.30
CA ASP A 152 -5.03 2.12 -11.76
C ASP A 152 -5.16 3.47 -12.47
N GLU A 153 -4.04 3.91 -13.05
CA GLU A 153 -3.98 5.20 -13.75
C GLU A 153 -4.95 5.32 -14.93
N SER A 154 -5.29 4.21 -15.56
CA SER A 154 -6.17 4.17 -16.73
C SER A 154 -7.65 4.31 -16.38
N SER A 155 -8.04 3.83 -15.19
CA SER A 155 -9.43 3.82 -14.72
C SER A 155 -9.72 4.83 -13.61
N ASN A 156 -8.70 5.55 -13.11
CA ASN A 156 -8.87 6.46 -11.99
C ASN A 156 -9.49 7.80 -12.39
N ILE A 157 -10.83 7.87 -12.31
CA ILE A 157 -11.61 9.09 -12.53
C ILE A 157 -11.24 10.23 -11.56
N LEU A 158 -10.61 9.90 -10.42
CA LEU A 158 -10.24 10.85 -9.38
C LEU A 158 -8.90 11.53 -9.62
N ARG A 159 -8.12 11.10 -10.62
CA ARG A 159 -6.79 11.64 -10.90
C ARG A 159 -6.77 13.17 -11.04
N HIS A 160 -7.84 13.72 -11.60
CA HIS A 160 -8.00 15.17 -11.83
C HIS A 160 -9.13 15.79 -10.99
N THR A 161 -9.68 15.03 -10.05
CA THR A 161 -10.76 15.50 -9.19
C THR A 161 -10.22 15.73 -7.77
N PRO A 162 -10.32 16.93 -7.22
CA PRO A 162 -9.97 17.18 -5.83
C PRO A 162 -10.77 16.28 -4.89
N HIS A 163 -10.07 15.51 -4.09
CA HIS A 163 -10.66 14.55 -3.16
C HIS A 163 -9.81 14.37 -1.92
N ILE A 164 -10.40 13.79 -0.88
CA ILE A 164 -9.75 13.41 0.37
C ILE A 164 -10.02 11.94 0.63
N ILE A 165 -8.99 11.19 0.99
CA ILE A 165 -9.15 9.87 1.58
C ILE A 165 -9.56 10.09 3.04
N LEU A 166 -10.69 9.53 3.44
CA LEU A 166 -11.21 9.63 4.81
C LEU A 166 -10.78 8.44 5.66
N ARG A 167 -10.86 7.23 5.10
CA ARG A 167 -10.54 5.98 5.79
C ARG A 167 -9.95 4.96 4.84
N VAL A 168 -9.14 4.05 5.41
CA VAL A 168 -8.60 2.87 4.75
C VAL A 168 -9.16 1.65 5.47
N ARG A 169 -9.97 0.84 4.80
CA ARG A 169 -10.51 -0.41 5.30
C ARG A 169 -9.66 -1.56 4.85
N VAL A 170 -9.15 -2.32 5.80
CA VAL A 170 -8.32 -3.49 5.56
C VAL A 170 -9.04 -4.73 6.06
N PRO A 171 -9.35 -5.71 5.21
CA PRO A 171 -9.87 -7.00 5.65
C PRO A 171 -8.94 -7.66 6.66
N PHE A 172 -9.54 -8.27 7.68
CA PHE A 172 -8.82 -9.02 8.70
C PHE A 172 -9.09 -10.52 8.45
N GLU A 173 -8.34 -11.07 7.51
CA GLU A 173 -8.47 -12.44 7.07
C GLU A 173 -7.27 -13.28 7.54
N GLU A 174 -7.53 -14.52 7.88
CA GLU A 174 -6.49 -15.48 8.22
C GLU A 174 -5.88 -16.08 6.95
N TRP A 175 -4.56 -16.01 6.86
CA TRP A 175 -3.76 -16.62 5.82
C TRP A 175 -2.90 -17.73 6.43
N THR A 176 -2.82 -18.87 5.78
CA THR A 176 -1.95 -19.98 6.21
C THR A 176 -0.50 -19.57 6.14
N ILE A 177 -0.14 -18.84 5.06
CA ILE A 177 1.18 -18.24 4.88
C ILE A 177 0.98 -16.75 4.58
N SER A 178 1.72 -15.92 5.31
CA SER A 178 1.79 -14.49 5.11
C SER A 178 3.26 -14.08 5.06
N TYR A 179 3.77 -13.77 3.87
CA TYR A 179 5.16 -13.45 3.66
C TYR A 179 5.30 -12.06 3.03
N TYR A 180 6.07 -11.21 3.68
CA TYR A 180 6.41 -9.87 3.22
C TYR A 180 7.92 -9.69 3.20
N LYS A 181 8.43 -9.08 2.14
CA LYS A 181 9.83 -8.68 2.06
C LYS A 181 9.96 -7.30 1.43
N ARG A 182 10.83 -6.49 2.02
CA ARG A 182 11.24 -5.21 1.45
C ARG A 182 12.63 -5.35 0.86
N LEU A 183 12.82 -4.89 -0.36
CA LEU A 183 14.12 -4.70 -1.01
C LEU A 183 14.54 -3.23 -0.87
N GLY A 184 15.84 -3.00 -0.83
CA GLY A 184 16.43 -1.66 -0.70
C GLY A 184 16.62 -1.22 0.75
N PRO A 185 17.21 -0.05 0.97
CA PRO A 185 17.59 0.43 2.30
C PRO A 185 16.38 0.77 3.16
N ILE A 186 16.53 0.57 4.49
CA ILE A 186 15.55 1.02 5.47
C ILE A 186 15.69 2.53 5.61
N GLY A 187 14.57 3.24 5.64
CA GLY A 187 14.53 4.67 5.96
C GLY A 187 14.44 5.61 4.76
N HIS A 188 14.79 5.17 3.57
CA HIS A 188 14.60 5.97 2.35
C HIS A 188 14.22 5.11 1.15
N ILE A 189 13.65 5.71 0.13
CA ILE A 189 13.26 5.04 -1.11
C ILE A 189 14.30 5.37 -2.17
N THR A 190 14.81 4.32 -2.82
CA THR A 190 15.76 4.38 -3.93
C THR A 190 15.14 3.77 -5.19
N ALA A 191 15.85 3.83 -6.31
CA ALA A 191 15.41 3.17 -7.55
C ALA A 191 15.24 1.64 -7.38
N ASP A 192 16.02 1.03 -6.48
CA ASP A 192 15.99 -0.42 -6.22
C ASP A 192 14.99 -0.81 -5.13
N THR A 193 14.32 0.17 -4.51
CA THR A 193 13.31 -0.13 -3.50
C THR A 193 12.14 -0.87 -4.12
N ALA A 194 11.81 -2.03 -3.54
CA ALA A 194 10.66 -2.80 -3.91
C ALA A 194 10.02 -3.46 -2.67
N SER A 195 8.77 -3.89 -2.81
CA SER A 195 8.04 -4.66 -1.80
C SER A 195 7.46 -5.91 -2.44
N PHE A 196 7.66 -7.04 -1.79
CA PHE A 196 7.13 -8.33 -2.19
C PHE A 196 6.14 -8.83 -1.15
N VAL A 197 5.01 -9.35 -1.62
CA VAL A 197 4.00 -10.01 -0.79
C VAL A 197 3.63 -11.34 -1.42
N PHE A 198 3.63 -12.37 -0.62
CA PHE A 198 3.04 -13.66 -0.92
C PHE A 198 2.09 -14.05 0.20
N LEU A 199 0.84 -14.32 -0.14
CA LEU A 199 -0.19 -14.81 0.75
C LEU A 199 -0.71 -16.13 0.19
N ALA A 200 -0.84 -17.14 1.04
CA ALA A 200 -1.45 -18.41 0.68
C ALA A 200 -2.46 -18.85 1.74
N ARG A 201 -3.62 -19.28 1.31
CA ARG A 201 -4.66 -19.86 2.14
C ARG A 201 -4.87 -21.30 1.75
N ALA A 202 -4.89 -22.19 2.74
CA ALA A 202 -5.20 -23.58 2.54
C ALA A 202 -6.52 -23.94 3.23
N GLN A 203 -7.33 -24.78 2.56
CA GLN A 203 -8.51 -25.39 3.12
C GLN A 203 -8.45 -26.90 2.85
N LYS A 204 -8.58 -27.71 3.90
CA LYS A 204 -8.47 -29.18 3.81
C LYS A 204 -7.19 -29.64 3.10
N ASN A 205 -6.05 -29.03 3.42
CA ASN A 205 -4.74 -29.27 2.81
C ASN A 205 -4.67 -28.98 1.29
N LEU A 206 -5.58 -28.20 0.73
CA LEU A 206 -5.51 -27.73 -0.65
C LEU A 206 -5.35 -26.20 -0.64
N LEU A 207 -4.47 -25.68 -1.48
CA LEU A 207 -4.31 -24.25 -1.69
C LEU A 207 -5.59 -23.70 -2.34
N SER A 208 -6.31 -22.86 -1.60
CA SER A 208 -7.61 -22.32 -2.04
C SER A 208 -7.52 -20.90 -2.57
N ASP A 209 -6.52 -20.14 -2.11
CA ASP A 209 -6.33 -18.75 -2.52
C ASP A 209 -4.84 -18.37 -2.43
N ILE A 210 -4.35 -17.73 -3.47
CA ILE A 210 -2.97 -17.27 -3.59
C ILE A 210 -2.98 -15.80 -4.02
N LYS A 211 -2.13 -14.99 -3.39
CA LYS A 211 -1.85 -13.62 -3.79
C LYS A 211 -0.35 -13.44 -3.93
N LEU A 212 0.09 -13.01 -5.10
CA LEU A 212 1.46 -12.61 -5.34
C LEU A 212 1.49 -11.17 -5.87
N LEU A 213 2.16 -10.29 -5.16
CA LEU A 213 2.36 -8.91 -5.59
C LEU A 213 3.81 -8.50 -5.40
N PHE A 214 4.35 -7.84 -6.40
CA PHE A 214 5.65 -7.18 -6.31
C PHE A 214 5.54 -5.74 -6.82
N GLY A 215 5.93 -4.82 -5.98
CA GLY A 215 5.88 -3.40 -6.29
C GLY A 215 7.28 -2.79 -6.27
N SER A 216 7.73 -2.30 -7.43
CA SER A 216 8.93 -1.50 -7.59
C SER A 216 8.55 -0.14 -8.20
N ARG A 217 8.92 0.14 -9.44
CA ARG A 217 8.38 1.28 -10.22
C ARG A 217 6.98 0.99 -10.73
N GLN A 218 6.68 -0.28 -10.97
CA GLN A 218 5.39 -0.78 -11.42
C GLN A 218 4.90 -1.89 -10.49
N LEU A 219 3.60 -2.13 -10.53
CA LEU A 219 2.97 -3.25 -9.84
C LEU A 219 3.00 -4.48 -10.72
N ILE A 220 3.64 -5.55 -10.25
CA ILE A 220 3.63 -6.86 -10.88
C ILE A 220 2.70 -7.77 -10.08
N LYS A 221 1.78 -8.40 -10.78
CA LYS A 221 0.88 -9.44 -10.31
C LYS A 221 0.60 -10.40 -11.46
N SER A 222 0.37 -11.67 -11.20
CA SER A 222 0.04 -12.65 -12.24
C SER A 222 -1.01 -13.61 -11.75
N LYS A 223 -2.16 -13.60 -12.43
CA LYS A 223 -3.21 -14.59 -12.23
C LYS A 223 -2.80 -15.98 -12.69
N GLU A 224 -1.94 -16.07 -13.69
CA GLU A 224 -1.41 -17.33 -14.18
C GLU A 224 -0.57 -18.02 -13.11
N PHE A 225 0.31 -17.27 -12.44
CA PHE A 225 1.08 -17.79 -11.31
C PHE A 225 0.18 -18.18 -10.13
N GLU A 226 -0.80 -17.36 -9.78
CA GLU A 226 -1.77 -17.68 -8.71
C GLU A 226 -2.50 -18.97 -9.05
N ASN A 227 -2.93 -19.15 -10.30
CA ASN A 227 -3.61 -20.35 -10.78
C ASN A 227 -2.68 -21.58 -10.83
N LEU A 228 -1.38 -21.39 -11.11
CA LEU A 228 -0.38 -22.46 -11.10
C LEU A 228 -0.31 -23.18 -9.75
N LEU A 229 -0.50 -22.44 -8.66
CA LEU A 229 -0.43 -22.97 -7.29
C LEU A 229 -1.80 -23.35 -6.73
N THR A 230 -2.88 -22.70 -7.17
CA THR A 230 -4.23 -22.95 -6.65
C THR A 230 -4.66 -24.39 -6.94
N GLY A 231 -5.25 -25.06 -5.95
CA GLY A 231 -5.68 -26.46 -6.03
C GLY A 231 -4.59 -27.49 -5.74
N LYS A 232 -3.33 -27.09 -5.58
CA LYS A 232 -2.26 -28.04 -5.19
C LYS A 232 -2.42 -28.45 -3.72
N GLY A 233 -2.07 -29.70 -3.46
CA GLY A 233 -2.05 -30.26 -2.08
C GLY A 233 -0.88 -29.74 -1.27
N LEU A 234 -1.07 -29.58 0.03
CA LEU A 234 -0.03 -29.25 0.99
C LEU A 234 0.32 -30.48 1.86
N PRO A 235 1.60 -30.66 2.21
CA PRO A 235 2.75 -29.89 1.73
C PRO A 235 3.09 -30.17 0.26
N ILE A 236 3.64 -29.19 -0.45
CA ILE A 236 4.16 -29.39 -1.81
C ILE A 236 5.42 -30.28 -1.74
N ASP A 237 5.55 -31.27 -2.65
CA ASP A 237 6.77 -32.09 -2.73
C ASP A 237 7.97 -31.20 -3.14
N ARG A 238 8.99 -31.21 -2.31
CA ARG A 238 10.25 -30.48 -2.57
C ARG A 238 10.89 -30.81 -3.92
N ARG A 239 10.69 -32.00 -4.45
CA ARG A 239 11.18 -32.41 -5.76
C ARG A 239 10.51 -31.66 -6.91
N SER A 240 9.28 -31.19 -6.70
CA SER A 240 8.54 -30.44 -7.72
C SER A 240 8.88 -28.95 -7.76
N VAL A 241 9.62 -28.42 -6.78
CA VAL A 241 9.93 -26.98 -6.71
C VAL A 241 10.68 -26.51 -7.95
N GLY A 242 11.68 -27.28 -8.43
CA GLY A 242 12.43 -26.92 -9.63
C GLY A 242 11.56 -26.84 -10.91
N ALA A 243 10.58 -27.75 -11.05
CA ALA A 243 9.63 -27.71 -12.16
C ALA A 243 8.70 -26.48 -12.04
N LEU A 244 8.19 -26.21 -10.84
CA LEU A 244 7.37 -25.03 -10.57
C LEU A 244 8.12 -23.73 -10.83
N MET A 245 9.40 -23.66 -10.49
CA MET A 245 10.22 -22.47 -10.76
C MET A 245 10.43 -22.25 -12.25
N LYS A 246 10.63 -23.32 -13.03
CA LYS A 246 10.73 -23.21 -14.50
C LYS A 246 9.44 -22.66 -15.11
N GLU A 247 8.29 -23.19 -14.73
CA GLU A 247 6.98 -22.68 -15.17
C GLU A 247 6.77 -21.21 -14.71
N THR A 248 7.25 -20.86 -13.53
CA THR A 248 7.20 -19.49 -13.01
C THR A 248 8.05 -18.54 -13.85
N GLU A 249 9.26 -18.93 -14.22
CA GLU A 249 10.12 -18.13 -15.09
C GLU A 249 9.48 -17.90 -16.46
N ASP A 250 8.87 -18.93 -17.05
CA ASP A 250 8.14 -18.82 -18.32
C ASP A 250 6.96 -17.82 -18.20
N ILE A 251 6.17 -17.87 -17.13
CA ILE A 251 5.06 -16.94 -16.86
C ILE A 251 5.55 -15.48 -16.76
N PHE A 252 6.69 -15.25 -16.14
CA PHE A 252 7.17 -13.89 -15.90
C PHE A 252 8.11 -13.34 -16.97
N ASN A 253 8.56 -14.13 -17.94
CA ASN A 253 9.45 -13.67 -19.01
C ASN A 253 8.89 -12.47 -19.78
N ASP A 254 7.62 -12.54 -20.20
CA ASP A 254 6.97 -11.45 -20.93
C ASP A 254 6.76 -10.23 -20.01
N THR A 255 6.40 -10.46 -18.76
CA THR A 255 6.23 -9.40 -17.74
C THR A 255 7.55 -8.68 -17.49
N PHE A 256 8.66 -9.41 -17.38
CA PHE A 256 9.99 -8.82 -17.18
C PHE A 256 10.47 -8.01 -18.39
N SER A 257 10.08 -8.43 -19.57
CA SER A 257 10.42 -7.70 -20.82
C SER A 257 9.68 -6.38 -20.90
N ALA A 258 8.44 -6.31 -20.39
CA ALA A 258 7.60 -5.12 -20.37
C ALA A 258 7.84 -4.22 -19.14
N ALA A 259 8.30 -4.77 -18.02
CA ALA A 259 8.51 -4.03 -16.78
C ALA A 259 9.91 -3.41 -16.73
N GLU A 260 10.00 -2.16 -16.28
CA GLU A 260 11.27 -1.46 -16.05
C GLU A 260 11.96 -1.96 -14.77
N LEU A 261 12.24 -3.26 -14.68
CA LEU A 261 12.97 -3.86 -13.57
C LEU A 261 14.47 -3.89 -13.85
N SER A 262 15.30 -3.59 -12.83
CA SER A 262 16.71 -3.89 -12.88
C SER A 262 16.95 -5.40 -12.83
N GLU A 263 18.07 -5.88 -13.36
CA GLU A 263 18.46 -7.30 -13.25
C GLU A 263 18.49 -7.78 -11.80
N PHE A 264 18.96 -6.92 -10.89
CA PHE A 264 18.92 -7.18 -9.45
C PHE A 264 17.50 -7.44 -8.95
N GLN A 265 16.53 -6.59 -9.36
CA GLN A 265 15.14 -6.75 -8.95
C GLN A 265 14.50 -8.01 -9.51
N LYS A 266 14.82 -8.39 -10.76
CA LYS A 266 14.35 -9.65 -11.38
C LYS A 266 14.85 -10.87 -10.62
N ILE A 267 16.15 -10.94 -10.37
CA ILE A 267 16.76 -12.04 -9.60
C ILE A 267 16.17 -12.13 -8.19
N CYS A 268 16.06 -10.99 -7.50
CA CYS A 268 15.47 -10.96 -6.17
C CYS A 268 14.00 -11.42 -6.18
N PHE A 269 13.22 -11.02 -7.18
CA PHE A 269 11.82 -11.42 -7.31
C PHE A 269 11.67 -12.93 -7.48
N LEU A 270 12.44 -13.55 -8.39
CA LEU A 270 12.42 -15.00 -8.59
C LEU A 270 12.87 -15.77 -7.35
N ASN A 271 13.93 -15.32 -6.67
CA ASN A 271 14.38 -15.92 -5.42
C ASN A 271 13.31 -15.83 -4.32
N LEU A 272 12.58 -14.71 -4.23
CA LEU A 272 11.49 -14.55 -3.26
C LEU A 272 10.29 -15.44 -3.57
N ILE A 273 10.01 -15.71 -4.84
CA ILE A 273 9.00 -16.70 -5.24
C ILE A 273 9.46 -18.10 -4.85
N GLU A 274 10.70 -18.45 -5.13
CA GLU A 274 11.26 -19.74 -4.75
C GLU A 274 11.18 -19.95 -3.23
N GLU A 275 11.59 -18.96 -2.45
CA GLU A 275 11.45 -18.98 -0.98
C GLU A 275 9.99 -19.14 -0.55
N SER A 276 9.06 -18.46 -1.21
CA SER A 276 7.62 -18.60 -0.94
C SER A 276 7.08 -19.99 -1.25
N ILE A 277 7.54 -20.63 -2.34
CA ILE A 277 7.17 -22.01 -2.66
C ILE A 277 7.76 -22.98 -1.62
N TYR A 278 8.99 -22.75 -1.15
CA TYR A 278 9.57 -23.55 -0.06
C TYR A 278 8.78 -23.44 1.24
N LEU A 279 8.14 -22.31 1.55
CA LEU A 279 7.25 -22.21 2.71
C LEU A 279 6.03 -23.14 2.60
N LEU A 280 5.62 -23.51 1.38
CA LEU A 280 4.53 -24.45 1.12
C LEU A 280 4.98 -25.95 1.20
N THR A 281 6.26 -26.23 1.39
CA THR A 281 6.80 -27.61 1.50
C THR A 281 6.94 -28.10 2.94
N ASN A 282 6.55 -27.28 3.92
CA ASN A 282 6.70 -27.58 5.36
C ASN A 282 5.37 -27.93 6.01
#